data_2c3bedd7a57359117b3cf30954d4d7a8
#
_entry.id   2c3bedd7a57359117b3cf30954d4d7a8
#
_cell.length_a   1.000
_cell.length_b   1.000
_cell.length_c   1.000
_cell.angle_alpha   90.00
_cell.angle_beta   90.00
_cell.angle_gamma   90.00
#
_symmetry.space_group_name_H-M   'P 1'
#
loop_
_entity.id
_entity.type
_entity.pdbx_description
1 polymer ?
#
loop_
_entity_poly.entity_id
_entity_poly.type
_entity_poly.pdbx_seq_one_letter_code
_entity_poly.pdbx_strand_id
1 'polypeptide(L)'
;MDAISERLGSNIAVLDMREVSLLADYFVLCNAESTPQFKAILDEAVDQTRAAKERPLHREGTPESGWVLVDYGSVVLHIFSPELRAYYDLEGLWKQARLVVQIQ
;
A
#
# COMPACT_ATOMS: atom_id res chain seq x y z
N MET A 1 4.76 6.42 -3.34
CA MET A 1 5.95 5.63 -3.79
C MET A 1 7.23 6.06 -3.08
N ASP A 2 7.59 7.31 -3.21
CA ASP A 2 8.87 7.78 -2.63
C ASP A 2 8.94 7.62 -1.12
N ALA A 3 7.85 7.91 -0.41
CA ALA A 3 7.79 7.77 1.03
C ALA A 3 8.08 6.33 1.48
N ILE A 4 7.55 5.35 0.74
CA ILE A 4 7.74 3.94 1.05
C ILE A 4 9.18 3.53 0.82
N SER A 5 9.77 3.97 -0.30
CA SER A 5 11.16 3.66 -0.62
C SER A 5 12.12 4.25 0.41
N GLU A 6 11.85 5.47 0.85
CA GLU A 6 12.67 6.14 1.86
C GLU A 6 12.64 5.44 3.23
N ARG A 7 11.55 4.74 3.53
CA ARG A 7 11.39 4.01 4.80
C ARG A 7 11.67 2.52 4.68
N LEU A 8 12.36 2.13 3.63
CA LEU A 8 12.80 0.75 3.41
C LEU A 8 11.64 -0.24 3.27
N GLY A 9 10.52 0.21 2.76
CA GLY A 9 9.47 -0.71 2.33
C GLY A 9 10.02 -1.58 1.21
N SER A 10 9.66 -2.86 1.19
CA SER A 10 10.16 -3.80 0.19
C SER A 10 9.04 -4.35 -0.66
N ASN A 11 9.41 -4.93 -1.79
CA ASN A 11 8.47 -5.54 -2.74
C ASN A 11 7.31 -4.62 -3.08
N ILE A 12 7.66 -3.38 -3.44
CA ILE A 12 6.67 -2.35 -3.76
C ILE A 12 6.08 -2.65 -5.14
N ALA A 13 4.76 -2.69 -5.23
CA ALA A 13 4.06 -2.86 -6.50
C ALA A 13 2.97 -1.81 -6.61
N VAL A 14 2.80 -1.24 -7.80
CA VAL A 14 1.72 -0.31 -8.10
C VAL A 14 0.86 -0.96 -9.18
N LEU A 15 -0.40 -1.20 -8.86
CA LEU A 15 -1.36 -1.81 -9.77
C LEU A 15 -2.34 -0.76 -10.28
N ASP A 16 -2.51 -0.69 -11.60
CA ASP A 16 -3.51 0.16 -12.22
C ASP A 16 -4.85 -0.57 -12.17
N MET A 17 -5.78 -0.06 -11.38
CA MET A 17 -7.07 -0.68 -11.11
C MET A 17 -8.19 -0.08 -11.95
N ARG A 18 -7.91 0.89 -12.81
CA ARG A 18 -8.96 1.67 -13.49
C ARG A 18 -9.88 0.83 -14.36
N GLU A 19 -9.36 -0.26 -14.92
CA GLU A 19 -10.16 -1.14 -15.78
C GLU A 19 -10.87 -2.27 -15.04
N VAL A 20 -10.49 -2.51 -13.78
CA VAL A 20 -11.01 -3.67 -13.02
C VAL A 20 -11.73 -3.27 -11.74
N SER A 21 -11.69 -2.02 -11.35
CA SER A 21 -12.35 -1.54 -10.14
C SER A 21 -13.01 -0.19 -10.40
N LEU A 22 -14.22 -0.02 -9.87
CA LEU A 22 -14.91 1.27 -9.89
C LEU A 22 -14.57 2.11 -8.66
N LEU A 23 -13.90 1.52 -7.67
CA LEU A 23 -13.69 2.16 -6.37
C LEU A 23 -12.31 2.80 -6.23
N ALA A 24 -11.31 2.28 -6.93
CA ALA A 24 -9.96 2.80 -6.83
C ALA A 24 -9.29 2.81 -8.20
N ASP A 25 -8.43 3.79 -8.42
CA ASP A 25 -7.65 3.88 -9.65
C ASP A 25 -6.34 3.09 -9.53
N TYR A 26 -5.72 3.10 -8.35
CA TYR A 26 -4.44 2.44 -8.13
C TYR A 26 -4.38 1.79 -6.77
N PHE A 27 -3.76 0.62 -6.72
CA PHE A 27 -3.32 -0.01 -5.48
C PHE A 27 -1.81 0.12 -5.39
N VAL A 28 -1.31 0.52 -4.24
CA VAL A 28 0.12 0.51 -3.92
C VAL A 28 0.31 -0.52 -2.82
N LEU A 29 1.11 -1.55 -3.09
CA LEU A 29 1.38 -2.62 -2.15
C LEU A 29 2.84 -2.61 -1.75
N CYS A 30 3.12 -2.87 -0.49
CA CYS A 30 4.50 -3.02 -0.03
C CYS A 30 4.53 -3.96 1.17
N ASN A 31 5.72 -4.47 1.49
CA ASN A 31 5.95 -5.32 2.64
C ASN A 31 6.61 -4.53 3.76
N ALA A 32 6.25 -4.87 4.99
CA ALA A 32 6.96 -4.44 6.19
C ALA A 32 7.20 -5.67 7.05
N GLU A 33 8.40 -5.81 7.60
CA GLU A 33 8.81 -7.02 8.30
C GLU A 33 8.73 -6.90 9.82
N SER A 34 8.46 -5.71 10.33
CA SER A 34 8.36 -5.48 11.77
C SER A 34 7.33 -4.40 12.06
N THR A 35 6.81 -4.41 13.28
CA THR A 35 5.89 -3.38 13.73
C THR A 35 6.50 -1.97 13.62
N PRO A 36 7.75 -1.73 14.03
CA PRO A 36 8.36 -0.41 13.82
C PRO A 36 8.44 -0.01 12.34
N GLN A 37 8.71 -0.94 11.45
CA GLN A 37 8.76 -0.65 10.02
C GLN A 37 7.38 -0.28 9.47
N PHE A 38 6.32 -0.99 9.88
CA PHE A 38 4.95 -0.63 9.55
C PHE A 38 4.65 0.81 9.96
N LYS A 39 5.00 1.16 11.20
CA LYS A 39 4.75 2.50 11.71
C LYS A 39 5.54 3.56 10.96
N ALA A 40 6.80 3.27 10.65
CA ALA A 40 7.65 4.21 9.92
C ALA A 40 7.10 4.49 8.52
N ILE A 41 6.70 3.45 7.79
CA ILE A 41 6.13 3.59 6.45
C ILE A 41 4.83 4.39 6.52
N LEU A 42 3.96 4.03 7.46
CA LEU A 42 2.66 4.66 7.62
C LEU A 42 2.79 6.15 7.97
N ASP A 43 3.67 6.47 8.94
CA ASP A 43 3.88 7.85 9.35
C ASP A 43 4.43 8.69 8.22
N GLU A 44 5.40 8.17 7.48
CA GLU A 44 5.99 8.90 6.36
C GLU A 44 4.96 9.11 5.23
N ALA A 45 4.17 8.11 4.94
CA ALA A 45 3.13 8.22 3.91
C ALA A 45 2.10 9.28 4.30
N VAL A 46 1.65 9.29 5.56
CA VAL A 46 0.69 10.27 6.05
C VAL A 46 1.29 11.67 6.04
N ASP A 47 2.55 11.82 6.46
CA ASP A 47 3.21 13.11 6.48
C ASP A 47 3.39 13.69 5.07
N GLN A 48 3.83 12.87 4.11
CA GLN A 48 4.01 13.35 2.75
C GLN A 48 2.69 13.68 2.06
N THR A 49 1.66 12.89 2.28
CA THR A 49 0.34 13.19 1.69
C THR A 49 -0.29 14.41 2.33
N ARG A 50 -0.06 14.63 3.62
CA ARG A 50 -0.51 15.85 4.29
C ARG A 50 0.17 17.08 3.70
N ALA A 51 1.47 17.00 3.43
CA ALA A 51 2.22 18.09 2.79
C ALA A 51 1.66 18.41 1.41
N ALA A 52 1.16 17.39 0.68
CA ALA A 52 0.51 17.54 -0.60
C ALA A 52 -0.98 17.88 -0.49
N LYS A 53 -1.48 18.12 0.73
CA LYS A 53 -2.89 18.41 1.04
C LYS A 53 -3.84 17.26 0.71
N GLU A 54 -3.32 16.05 0.68
CA GLU A 54 -4.11 14.83 0.55
C GLU A 54 -4.29 14.20 1.91
N ARG A 55 -5.50 13.74 2.23
CA ARG A 55 -5.80 13.13 3.53
C ARG A 55 -6.41 11.75 3.34
N PRO A 56 -6.05 10.79 4.18
CA PRO A 56 -6.72 9.50 4.15
C PRO A 56 -8.22 9.66 4.42
N LEU A 57 -9.05 9.02 3.61
CA LEU A 57 -10.48 8.95 3.83
C LEU A 57 -10.83 7.89 4.85
N HIS A 58 -10.06 6.81 4.88
CA HIS A 58 -10.32 5.67 5.72
C HIS A 58 -9.03 4.90 5.97
N ARG A 59 -8.92 4.30 7.14
CA ARG A 59 -7.77 3.49 7.51
C ARG A 59 -8.26 2.26 8.26
N GLU A 60 -7.74 1.09 7.88
CA GLU A 60 -8.08 -0.17 8.53
C GLU A 60 -6.83 -0.95 8.88
N GLY A 61 -6.95 -1.76 9.92
CA GLY A 61 -5.88 -2.64 10.38
C GLY A 61 -4.90 -1.95 11.29
N THR A 62 -3.99 -2.75 11.82
CA THR A 62 -2.93 -2.29 12.71
C THR A 62 -1.62 -2.94 12.30
N PRO A 63 -0.47 -2.35 12.65
CA PRO A 63 0.82 -3.00 12.38
C PRO A 63 0.91 -4.41 12.95
N GLU A 64 0.32 -4.65 14.11
CA GLU A 64 0.34 -5.95 14.78
C GLU A 64 -0.47 -7.00 14.02
N SER A 65 -1.49 -6.58 13.27
CA SER A 65 -2.30 -7.51 12.47
C SER A 65 -1.59 -8.01 11.23
N GLY A 66 -0.53 -7.31 10.79
CA GLY A 66 0.22 -7.66 9.59
C GLY A 66 -0.36 -7.11 8.29
N TRP A 67 -1.41 -6.31 8.37
CA TRP A 67 -2.01 -5.66 7.21
C TRP A 67 -2.62 -4.32 7.62
N VAL A 68 -2.11 -3.25 7.05
CA VAL A 68 -2.67 -1.91 7.23
C VAL A 68 -3.09 -1.39 5.85
N LEU A 69 -4.31 -0.89 5.78
CA LEU A 69 -4.87 -0.31 4.56
C LEU A 69 -5.12 1.17 4.81
N VAL A 70 -4.66 2.00 3.89
CA VAL A 70 -4.92 3.45 3.93
C VAL A 70 -5.59 3.83 2.61
N ASP A 71 -6.84 4.25 2.70
CA ASP A 71 -7.67 4.57 1.54
C ASP A 71 -7.70 6.07 1.33
N TYR A 72 -7.19 6.52 0.19
CA TYR A 72 -7.23 7.93 -0.23
C TYR A 72 -8.30 8.19 -1.29
N GLY A 73 -9.15 7.22 -1.56
CA GLY A 73 -10.17 7.32 -2.60
C GLY A 73 -9.67 6.73 -3.90
N SER A 74 -8.95 7.51 -4.70
CA SER A 74 -8.42 7.02 -5.98
C SER A 74 -7.23 6.06 -5.80
N VAL A 75 -6.50 6.19 -4.69
CA VAL A 75 -5.33 5.37 -4.39
C VAL A 75 -5.54 4.69 -3.06
N VAL A 76 -5.27 3.38 -2.98
CA VAL A 76 -5.32 2.62 -1.74
C VAL A 76 -3.94 2.03 -1.49
N LEU A 77 -3.36 2.38 -0.34
CA LEU A 77 -2.08 1.87 0.09
C LEU A 77 -2.31 0.63 0.95
N HIS A 78 -1.63 -0.46 0.62
CA HIS A 78 -1.64 -1.70 1.40
C HIS A 78 -0.25 -1.99 1.91
N ILE A 79 -0.09 -2.09 3.21
CA ILE A 79 1.17 -2.48 3.85
C ILE A 79 0.94 -3.85 4.46
N PHE A 80 1.71 -4.84 4.03
CA PHE A 80 1.55 -6.24 4.46
C PHE A 80 2.81 -6.77 5.13
N SER A 81 2.63 -7.69 6.08
CA SER A 81 3.72 -8.62 6.37
C SER A 81 3.93 -9.53 5.17
N PRO A 82 5.14 -10.06 4.94
CA PRO A 82 5.37 -10.95 3.80
C PRO A 82 4.44 -12.16 3.79
N GLU A 83 4.12 -12.70 4.97
CA GLU A 83 3.24 -13.85 5.12
C GLU A 83 1.82 -13.53 4.67
N LEU A 84 1.27 -12.41 5.10
CA LEU A 84 -0.10 -12.04 4.74
C LEU A 84 -0.21 -11.60 3.29
N ARG A 85 0.84 -10.97 2.75
CA ARG A 85 0.84 -10.62 1.32
C ARG A 85 0.74 -11.86 0.46
N ALA A 86 1.49 -12.91 0.80
CA ALA A 86 1.41 -14.18 0.08
C ALA A 86 0.06 -14.86 0.29
N TYR A 87 -0.47 -14.81 1.51
CA TYR A 87 -1.72 -15.46 1.85
C TYR A 87 -2.91 -14.85 1.10
N TYR A 88 -3.04 -13.54 1.12
CA TYR A 88 -4.17 -12.87 0.46
C TYR A 88 -3.97 -12.72 -1.04
N ASP A 89 -2.73 -12.60 -1.48
CA ASP A 89 -2.36 -12.57 -2.90
C ASP A 89 -3.25 -11.62 -3.72
N LEU A 90 -3.29 -10.36 -3.33
CA LEU A 90 -4.10 -9.36 -4.04
C LEU A 90 -3.69 -9.24 -5.50
N GLU A 91 -2.40 -9.41 -5.78
CA GLU A 91 -1.87 -9.36 -7.14
C GLU A 91 -2.44 -10.49 -7.99
N GLY A 92 -2.62 -11.67 -7.38
CA GLY A 92 -3.26 -12.79 -8.06
C GLY A 92 -4.76 -12.62 -8.24
N LEU A 93 -5.44 -12.06 -7.23
CA LEU A 93 -6.86 -11.75 -7.32
C LEU A 93 -7.14 -10.75 -8.45
N TRP A 94 -6.25 -9.77 -8.64
CA TRP A 94 -6.42 -8.71 -9.62
C TRP A 94 -5.47 -8.93 -10.81
N LYS A 95 -5.46 -10.12 -11.36
CA LYS A 95 -4.59 -10.46 -12.51
C LYS A 95 -4.79 -9.56 -13.70
N GLN A 96 -6.00 -9.03 -13.87
CA GLN A 96 -6.32 -8.16 -14.99
C GLN A 96 -5.83 -6.73 -14.77
N ALA A 97 -5.44 -6.38 -13.56
CA ALA A 97 -4.87 -5.07 -13.27
C ALA A 97 -3.48 -4.98 -13.90
N ARG A 98 -3.17 -3.82 -14.44
CA ARG A 98 -1.87 -3.60 -15.05
C ARG A 98 -0.83 -3.28 -13.98
N LEU A 99 0.27 -4.01 -13.98
CA LEU A 99 1.41 -3.71 -13.12
C LEU A 99 2.15 -2.51 -13.71
N VAL A 100 2.15 -1.40 -12.99
CA VAL A 100 2.77 -0.16 -13.45
C VAL A 100 4.22 -0.08 -13.03
N VAL A 101 4.50 -0.39 -11.75
CA VAL A 101 5.84 -0.31 -11.18
C VAL A 101 6.02 -1.46 -10.22
N GLN A 102 7.21 -2.05 -10.22
CA GLN A 102 7.59 -3.04 -9.23
C GLN A 102 9.03 -2.76 -8.79
N ILE A 103 9.22 -2.61 -7.48
CA ILE A 103 10.52 -2.34 -6.87
C ILE A 103 10.72 -3.36 -5.75
N GLN A 104 11.80 -4.12 -5.83
CA GLN A 104 12.10 -5.15 -4.84
C GLN A 104 13.05 -4.66 -3.73
#